data_59cdad029d7ae54e18cd0d084b755c31
#
_entry.id   59cdad029d7ae54e18cd0d084b755c31
#
_cell.length_a   1.000
_cell.length_b   1.000
_cell.length_c   1.000
_cell.angle_alpha   90.00
_cell.angle_beta   90.00
_cell.angle_gamma   90.00
#
_symmetry.space_group_name_H-M   'P 1'
#
loop_
_entity.id
_entity.type
_entity.pdbx_description
1 polymer ?
#
loop_
_entity_poly.entity_id
_entity_poly.type
_entity_poly.pdbx_seq_one_letter_code
_entity_poly.pdbx_strand_id
1 'polypeptide(L)'
;MMKIYLTTFIALLVIAGSTNASAILSTHAQSQTNSASKDRTAMTNNNSLIKKVTLVARQENLPPLGIPRNPQRNIGFASVFIRLENPQTNSVTVKISQVEIRNLLDGKLQNFQFQYKEIELKPLENSEIVVELTNKSGYTGHDRVKAVVTYHIENKSKTIESEAVAVNL
;
A
#
# COMPACT_ATOMS: atom_id res chain seq x y z
N MET A 1 -28.84 -17.65 37.52
CA MET A 1 -27.79 -17.40 38.55
C MET A 1 -26.46 -17.69 37.92
N MET A 2 -25.71 -16.66 37.55
CA MET A 2 -24.40 -16.76 36.89
C MET A 2 -23.37 -16.07 37.76
N LYS A 3 -22.40 -16.84 38.27
CA LYS A 3 -21.33 -16.33 39.15
C LYS A 3 -20.18 -15.77 38.31
N ILE A 4 -19.88 -14.50 38.56
CA ILE A 4 -18.74 -13.78 37.97
C ILE A 4 -17.56 -13.93 38.92
N TYR A 5 -16.47 -14.49 38.44
CA TYR A 5 -15.19 -14.54 39.17
C TYR A 5 -14.29 -13.40 38.67
N LEU A 6 -14.01 -12.46 39.55
CA LEU A 6 -13.08 -11.35 39.37
C LEU A 6 -11.71 -11.79 39.90
N THR A 7 -10.69 -11.92 39.05
CA THR A 7 -9.34 -12.27 39.48
C THR A 7 -8.47 -11.04 39.36
N THR A 8 -8.08 -10.49 40.50
CA THR A 8 -7.17 -9.35 40.62
C THR A 8 -5.73 -9.86 40.66
N PHE A 9 -4.87 -9.41 39.72
CA PHE A 9 -3.43 -9.64 39.79
C PHE A 9 -2.74 -8.35 40.23
N ILE A 10 -2.07 -8.42 41.40
CA ILE A 10 -1.20 -7.36 41.91
C ILE A 10 0.24 -7.75 41.51
N ALA A 11 0.91 -6.91 40.75
CA ALA A 11 2.33 -7.05 40.46
C ALA A 11 3.13 -6.09 41.30
N LEU A 12 4.04 -6.66 42.08
CA LEU A 12 4.95 -5.97 42.99
C LEU A 12 6.20 -5.50 42.25
N LEU A 13 6.49 -4.19 42.31
CA LEU A 13 7.67 -3.57 41.72
C LEU A 13 8.79 -3.51 42.78
N VAL A 14 9.95 -4.17 42.55
CA VAL A 14 11.15 -4.05 43.36
C VAL A 14 12.15 -3.13 42.68
N ILE A 15 12.49 -2.02 43.35
CA ILE A 15 13.52 -1.06 42.91
C ILE A 15 14.80 -1.41 43.68
N ALA A 16 15.87 -1.72 42.96
CA ALA A 16 17.22 -1.80 43.54
C ALA A 16 18.11 -0.75 42.88
N GLY A 17 18.52 0.23 43.65
CA GLY A 17 19.45 1.26 43.26
C GLY A 17 20.91 0.77 43.37
N SER A 18 21.78 1.26 42.49
CA SER A 18 23.24 1.25 42.70
C SER A 18 23.83 2.52 42.09
N THR A 19 24.34 3.36 42.99
CA THR A 19 25.18 4.52 42.72
C THR A 19 26.61 4.07 42.53
N ASN A 20 27.28 4.49 41.45
CA ASN A 20 28.72 4.65 41.42
C ASN A 20 29.11 5.87 40.61
N ALA A 21 29.66 6.85 41.32
CA ALA A 21 30.34 8.00 40.81
C ALA A 21 31.80 7.67 40.48
N SER A 22 32.33 8.09 39.34
CA SER A 22 33.77 8.37 39.16
C SER A 22 33.99 9.26 37.94
N ALA A 23 34.41 10.39 38.20
CA ALA A 23 35.32 11.41 37.71
C ALA A 23 35.91 11.31 36.29
N ILE A 24 35.66 12.37 35.52
CA ILE A 24 36.52 13.30 34.74
C ILE A 24 37.64 12.65 33.90
N LEU A 25 37.54 12.81 32.54
CA LEU A 25 38.61 13.38 31.76
C LEU A 25 38.03 13.97 30.43
N SER A 26 38.26 15.28 30.26
CA SER A 26 37.93 16.01 29.04
C SER A 26 38.92 15.69 27.93
N THR A 27 38.40 15.25 26.77
CA THR A 27 39.15 15.31 25.50
C THR A 27 38.19 15.75 24.42
N HIS A 28 38.49 16.93 23.82
CA HIS A 28 37.86 17.43 22.61
C HIS A 28 38.04 16.40 21.49
N ALA A 29 36.96 15.83 21.01
CA ALA A 29 36.89 15.16 19.73
C ALA A 29 35.74 15.76 18.95
N GLN A 30 36.10 16.36 17.83
CA GLN A 30 35.16 16.91 16.84
C GLN A 30 34.19 15.82 16.37
N SER A 31 32.92 16.00 16.69
CA SER A 31 31.86 15.17 16.11
C SER A 31 31.63 15.60 14.67
N GLN A 32 32.21 14.88 13.74
CA GLN A 32 31.73 14.85 12.37
C GLN A 32 30.34 14.21 12.40
N THR A 33 29.33 15.01 12.22
CA THR A 33 27.95 14.55 11.95
C THR A 33 27.93 13.94 10.55
N ASN A 34 28.24 12.65 10.47
CA ASN A 34 27.88 11.84 9.31
C ASN A 34 26.36 11.68 9.34
N SER A 35 25.68 12.59 8.64
CA SER A 35 24.30 12.37 8.18
C SER A 35 24.33 11.18 7.21
N ALA A 36 24.28 9.96 7.77
CA ALA A 36 23.97 8.79 6.98
C ALA A 36 22.51 8.94 6.51
N SER A 37 22.37 9.53 5.35
CA SER A 37 21.19 9.38 4.51
C SER A 37 20.96 7.89 4.38
N LYS A 38 19.98 7.39 5.14
CA LYS A 38 19.54 6.01 5.06
C LYS A 38 18.74 5.87 3.78
N ASP A 39 19.49 5.77 2.69
CA ASP A 39 18.99 5.37 1.39
C ASP A 39 18.35 3.99 1.58
N ARG A 40 17.04 4.00 1.82
CA ARG A 40 16.21 2.79 1.77
C ARG A 40 16.07 2.44 0.30
N THR A 41 17.16 1.94 -0.26
CA THR A 41 17.09 1.14 -1.48
C THR A 41 16.14 -0.01 -1.17
N ALA A 42 14.90 0.12 -1.60
CA ALA A 42 13.94 -0.96 -1.57
C ALA A 42 14.62 -2.11 -2.32
N MET A 43 15.04 -3.15 -1.57
CA MET A 43 15.52 -4.40 -2.16
C MET A 43 14.38 -4.90 -3.04
N THR A 44 14.49 -4.62 -4.33
CA THR A 44 13.63 -5.20 -5.35
C THR A 44 13.89 -6.70 -5.30
N ASN A 45 13.01 -7.44 -4.64
CA ASN A 45 13.01 -8.89 -4.66
C ASN A 45 12.86 -9.30 -6.13
N ASN A 46 13.98 -9.64 -6.78
CA ASN A 46 14.03 -10.02 -8.20
C ASN A 46 13.15 -11.24 -8.56
N ASN A 47 12.52 -11.86 -7.57
CA ASN A 47 11.59 -12.99 -7.72
C ASN A 47 10.10 -12.60 -7.64
N SER A 48 9.76 -11.30 -7.68
CA SER A 48 8.36 -10.88 -7.73
C SER A 48 7.81 -11.02 -9.15
N LEU A 49 6.68 -11.71 -9.31
CA LEU A 49 5.96 -11.83 -10.59
C LEU A 49 5.31 -10.51 -11.00
N ILE A 50 4.89 -9.67 -10.04
CA ILE A 50 4.44 -8.30 -10.33
C ILE A 50 5.66 -7.38 -10.25
N LYS A 51 6.00 -6.77 -11.39
CA LYS A 51 7.18 -5.90 -11.54
C LYS A 51 6.86 -4.44 -11.27
N LYS A 52 5.65 -3.99 -11.65
CA LYS A 52 5.26 -2.60 -11.53
C LYS A 52 3.75 -2.48 -11.40
N VAL A 53 3.32 -1.50 -10.60
CA VAL A 53 1.94 -1.01 -10.54
C VAL A 53 1.96 0.46 -10.87
N THR A 54 1.11 0.88 -11.80
CA THR A 54 0.94 2.30 -12.18
C THR A 54 -0.53 2.66 -12.02
N LEU A 55 -0.80 3.84 -11.48
CA LEU A 55 -2.15 4.36 -11.29
C LEU A 55 -2.38 5.57 -12.17
N VAL A 56 -3.55 5.63 -12.80
CA VAL A 56 -4.13 6.84 -13.38
C VAL A 56 -5.42 7.13 -12.63
N ALA A 57 -5.52 8.31 -12.03
CA ALA A 57 -6.67 8.74 -11.22
C ALA A 57 -7.34 9.94 -11.88
N ARG A 58 -8.66 9.87 -12.09
CA ARG A 58 -9.45 10.93 -12.75
C ARG A 58 -10.78 11.10 -12.07
N GLN A 59 -11.25 12.36 -11.98
CA GLN A 59 -12.58 12.68 -11.51
C GLN A 59 -13.29 13.59 -12.53
N GLU A 60 -14.54 13.25 -12.86
CA GLU A 60 -15.38 13.99 -13.79
C GLU A 60 -16.59 14.58 -13.08
N ASN A 61 -16.49 15.81 -12.63
CA ASN A 61 -17.58 16.49 -11.92
C ASN A 61 -18.74 16.89 -12.83
N LEU A 62 -18.45 17.18 -14.10
CA LEU A 62 -19.45 17.57 -15.10
C LEU A 62 -19.66 16.45 -16.13
N PRO A 63 -20.89 16.26 -16.63
CA PRO A 63 -21.10 15.36 -17.75
C PRO A 63 -20.48 15.94 -19.04
N PRO A 64 -20.11 15.09 -20.01
CA PRO A 64 -19.71 15.55 -21.34
C PRO A 64 -20.79 16.43 -21.97
N LEU A 65 -20.35 17.35 -22.84
CA LEU A 65 -21.28 18.25 -23.56
C LEU A 65 -22.36 17.47 -24.31
N GLY A 66 -23.61 17.90 -24.17
CA GLY A 66 -24.76 17.26 -24.81
C GLY A 66 -25.34 16.06 -24.06
N ILE A 67 -24.72 15.62 -22.94
CA ILE A 67 -25.27 14.55 -22.13
C ILE A 67 -25.99 15.13 -20.91
N PRO A 68 -27.29 14.78 -20.68
CA PRO A 68 -28.02 15.24 -19.50
C PRO A 68 -27.31 14.82 -18.20
N ARG A 69 -27.45 15.66 -17.17
CA ARG A 69 -26.94 15.34 -15.82
C ARG A 69 -27.65 14.12 -15.28
N ASN A 70 -26.87 13.10 -14.92
CA ASN A 70 -27.36 11.90 -14.26
C ASN A 70 -26.67 11.78 -12.88
N PRO A 71 -27.40 11.93 -11.76
CA PRO A 71 -26.83 11.83 -10.42
C PRO A 71 -26.32 10.42 -10.09
N GLN A 72 -26.73 9.41 -10.87
CA GLN A 72 -26.30 8.02 -10.66
C GLN A 72 -25.07 7.64 -11.49
N ARG A 73 -24.49 8.56 -12.26
CA ARG A 73 -23.27 8.27 -13.03
C ARG A 73 -22.05 8.13 -12.12
N ASN A 74 -21.09 7.36 -12.57
CA ASN A 74 -19.76 7.35 -11.94
C ASN A 74 -19.04 8.68 -12.26
N ILE A 75 -18.37 9.23 -11.27
CA ILE A 75 -17.56 10.43 -11.39
C ILE A 75 -16.10 10.20 -11.01
N GLY A 76 -15.79 9.21 -10.18
CA GLY A 76 -14.44 8.80 -9.87
C GLY A 76 -14.01 7.61 -10.74
N PHE A 77 -12.82 7.67 -11.31
CA PHE A 77 -12.22 6.65 -12.17
C PHE A 77 -10.77 6.41 -11.75
N ALA A 78 -10.39 5.14 -11.62
CA ALA A 78 -9.03 4.73 -11.36
C ALA A 78 -8.66 3.56 -12.27
N SER A 79 -7.65 3.76 -13.13
CA SER A 79 -7.08 2.71 -13.96
C SER A 79 -5.76 2.25 -13.35
N VAL A 80 -5.71 0.99 -12.90
CA VAL A 80 -4.52 0.40 -12.29
C VAL A 80 -3.88 -0.57 -13.27
N PHE A 81 -2.71 -0.21 -13.78
CA PHE A 81 -1.90 -1.02 -14.69
C PHE A 81 -0.97 -1.88 -13.86
N ILE A 82 -1.02 -3.19 -14.06
CA ILE A 82 -0.22 -4.17 -13.32
C ILE A 82 0.63 -4.93 -14.34
N ARG A 83 1.95 -4.68 -14.30
CA ARG A 83 2.91 -5.37 -15.15
C ARG A 83 3.36 -6.66 -14.46
N LEU A 84 3.19 -7.77 -15.17
CA LEU A 84 3.49 -9.13 -14.72
C LEU A 84 4.62 -9.70 -15.58
N GLU A 85 5.47 -10.50 -14.95
CA GLU A 85 6.56 -11.22 -15.64
C GLU A 85 6.76 -12.58 -14.97
N ASN A 86 6.64 -13.64 -15.75
CA ASN A 86 6.97 -14.99 -15.31
C ASN A 86 8.36 -15.38 -15.83
N PRO A 87 9.42 -15.31 -15.00
CA PRO A 87 10.77 -15.72 -15.43
C PRO A 87 10.99 -17.24 -15.42
N GLN A 88 9.97 -18.01 -15.04
CA GLN A 88 10.07 -19.46 -14.88
C GLN A 88 9.71 -20.19 -16.18
N THR A 89 10.17 -21.44 -16.27
CA THR A 89 9.87 -22.34 -17.39
C THR A 89 8.53 -23.07 -17.26
N ASN A 90 7.80 -22.85 -16.16
CA ASN A 90 6.46 -23.40 -15.91
C ASN A 90 5.43 -22.26 -15.83
N SER A 91 4.16 -22.58 -16.09
CA SER A 91 3.04 -21.66 -15.84
C SER A 91 2.92 -21.32 -14.35
N VAL A 92 2.55 -20.09 -14.03
CA VAL A 92 2.31 -19.61 -12.66
C VAL A 92 1.00 -18.86 -12.61
N THR A 93 0.21 -19.11 -11.57
CA THR A 93 -1.04 -18.40 -11.32
C THR A 93 -0.83 -17.30 -10.30
N VAL A 94 -1.24 -16.07 -10.65
CA VAL A 94 -1.29 -14.90 -9.77
C VAL A 94 -2.75 -14.60 -9.45
N LYS A 95 -3.08 -14.54 -8.16
CA LYS A 95 -4.44 -14.24 -7.67
C LYS A 95 -4.45 -12.85 -7.06
N ILE A 96 -5.04 -11.87 -7.72
CA ILE A 96 -5.22 -10.53 -7.17
C ILE A 96 -6.48 -10.56 -6.31
N SER A 97 -6.28 -10.43 -5.00
CA SER A 97 -7.37 -10.49 -4.02
C SER A 97 -7.94 -9.11 -3.69
N GLN A 98 -7.14 -8.05 -3.82
CA GLN A 98 -7.56 -6.70 -3.47
C GLN A 98 -6.80 -5.65 -4.27
N VAL A 99 -7.52 -4.63 -4.71
CA VAL A 99 -6.95 -3.39 -5.27
C VAL A 99 -7.63 -2.23 -4.56
N GLU A 100 -6.85 -1.46 -3.81
CA GLU A 100 -7.32 -0.32 -3.04
C GLU A 100 -6.70 0.96 -3.57
N ILE A 101 -7.47 2.04 -3.57
CA ILE A 101 -6.98 3.39 -3.81
C ILE A 101 -6.94 4.11 -2.47
N ARG A 102 -5.79 4.63 -2.10
CA ARG A 102 -5.58 5.30 -0.81
C ARG A 102 -5.01 6.69 -0.98
N ASN A 103 -5.43 7.62 -0.14
CA ASN A 103 -4.80 8.93 -0.05
C ASN A 103 -3.33 8.78 0.36
N LEU A 104 -2.46 9.58 -0.24
CA LEU A 104 -1.04 9.56 0.08
C LEU A 104 -0.76 10.04 1.50
N LEU A 105 -1.45 11.09 1.95
CA LEU A 105 -1.12 11.79 3.19
C LEU A 105 -1.58 11.04 4.44
N ASP A 106 -2.82 10.58 4.46
CA ASP A 106 -3.45 9.96 5.65
C ASP A 106 -3.71 8.46 5.49
N GLY A 107 -3.41 7.89 4.30
CA GLY A 107 -3.64 6.47 3.99
C GLY A 107 -5.12 6.08 3.91
N LYS A 108 -6.04 7.05 3.95
CA LYS A 108 -7.48 6.78 3.96
C LYS A 108 -7.93 6.12 2.67
N LEU A 109 -8.72 5.06 2.82
CA LEU A 109 -9.28 4.30 1.70
C LEU A 109 -10.29 5.16 0.92
N GLN A 110 -10.17 5.17 -0.41
CA GLN A 110 -11.15 5.72 -1.33
C GLN A 110 -12.23 4.68 -1.65
N ASN A 111 -13.46 5.13 -1.90
CA ASN A 111 -14.61 4.25 -2.10
C ASN A 111 -14.65 3.66 -3.52
N PHE A 112 -13.68 2.78 -3.83
CA PHE A 112 -13.67 1.97 -5.05
C PHE A 112 -13.88 0.50 -4.70
N GLN A 113 -14.58 -0.23 -5.58
CA GLN A 113 -14.80 -1.65 -5.42
C GLN A 113 -14.00 -2.44 -6.46
N PHE A 114 -13.32 -3.47 -6.01
CA PHE A 114 -12.55 -4.39 -6.84
C PHE A 114 -13.22 -5.77 -6.86
N GLN A 115 -13.18 -6.42 -8.02
CA GLN A 115 -13.56 -7.82 -8.16
C GLN A 115 -12.32 -8.68 -8.31
N TYR A 116 -12.24 -9.76 -7.53
CA TYR A 116 -11.17 -10.74 -7.58
C TYR A 116 -10.79 -11.14 -9.01
N LYS A 117 -9.48 -11.25 -9.29
CA LYS A 117 -8.95 -11.70 -10.57
C LYS A 117 -7.91 -12.79 -10.40
N GLU A 118 -7.99 -13.81 -11.23
CA GLU A 118 -7.00 -14.86 -11.35
C GLU A 118 -6.36 -14.80 -12.74
N ILE A 119 -5.02 -14.85 -12.79
CA ILE A 119 -4.25 -14.66 -14.03
C ILE A 119 -3.25 -15.79 -14.09
N GLU A 120 -3.33 -16.61 -15.14
CA GLU A 120 -2.33 -17.59 -15.47
C GLU A 120 -1.29 -16.97 -16.41
N LEU A 121 -0.03 -16.99 -16.00
CA LEU A 121 1.11 -16.59 -16.83
C LEU A 121 1.79 -17.85 -17.37
N LYS A 122 1.92 -17.93 -18.68
CA LYS A 122 2.68 -18.98 -19.34
C LYS A 122 4.18 -18.89 -19.02
N PRO A 123 4.97 -19.91 -19.30
CA PRO A 123 6.42 -19.84 -19.18
C PRO A 123 7.00 -18.63 -19.92
N LEU A 124 7.89 -17.88 -19.27
CA LEU A 124 8.59 -16.72 -19.83
C LEU A 124 7.67 -15.60 -20.36
N GLU A 125 6.43 -15.56 -19.91
CA GLU A 125 5.44 -14.56 -20.34
C GLU A 125 5.65 -13.22 -19.62
N ASN A 126 5.60 -12.14 -20.42
CA ASN A 126 5.44 -10.77 -19.96
C ASN A 126 4.05 -10.29 -20.34
N SER A 127 3.29 -9.80 -19.38
CA SER A 127 1.92 -9.36 -19.57
C SER A 127 1.65 -8.06 -18.79
N GLU A 128 0.71 -7.27 -19.29
CA GLU A 128 0.16 -6.13 -18.55
C GLU A 128 -1.35 -6.27 -18.51
N ILE A 129 -1.92 -6.14 -17.33
CA ILE A 129 -3.36 -6.11 -17.15
C ILE A 129 -3.80 -4.75 -16.63
N VAL A 130 -5.01 -4.37 -16.98
CA VAL A 130 -5.65 -3.14 -16.50
C VAL A 130 -6.82 -3.52 -15.61
N VAL A 131 -6.88 -2.89 -14.44
CA VAL A 131 -8.00 -2.95 -13.51
C VAL A 131 -8.68 -1.60 -13.52
N GLU A 132 -9.88 -1.54 -14.09
CA GLU A 132 -10.71 -0.34 -14.11
C GLU A 132 -11.62 -0.32 -12.89
N LEU A 133 -11.51 0.74 -12.10
CA LEU A 133 -12.32 0.97 -10.91
C LEU A 133 -13.11 2.27 -11.08
N THR A 134 -14.37 2.24 -10.67
CA THR A 134 -15.22 3.42 -10.76
C THR A 134 -16.04 3.59 -9.49
N ASN A 135 -16.41 4.84 -9.18
CA ASN A 135 -17.35 5.14 -8.11
C ASN A 135 -18.22 6.36 -8.42
N LYS A 136 -19.30 6.52 -7.65
CA LYS A 136 -20.24 7.63 -7.77
C LYS A 136 -19.89 8.84 -6.90
N SER A 137 -19.00 8.67 -5.93
CA SER A 137 -18.63 9.70 -4.95
C SER A 137 -17.41 10.52 -5.35
N GLY A 138 -16.67 10.10 -6.38
CA GLY A 138 -15.37 10.69 -6.73
C GLY A 138 -14.31 10.38 -5.68
N TYR A 139 -13.30 11.22 -5.64
CA TYR A 139 -12.23 11.17 -4.64
C TYR A 139 -12.54 12.11 -3.47
N THR A 140 -12.18 11.69 -2.27
CA THR A 140 -12.38 12.47 -1.04
C THR A 140 -11.06 12.74 -0.35
N GLY A 141 -10.87 13.97 0.14
CA GLY A 141 -9.68 14.34 0.90
C GLY A 141 -8.59 14.97 0.05
N HIS A 142 -7.41 14.38 0.00
CA HIS A 142 -6.22 14.97 -0.60
C HIS A 142 -6.09 14.71 -2.10
N ASP A 143 -5.36 15.60 -2.79
CA ASP A 143 -5.23 15.59 -4.26
C ASP A 143 -4.38 14.44 -4.79
N ARG A 144 -3.60 13.75 -3.94
CA ARG A 144 -2.72 12.67 -4.36
C ARG A 144 -3.14 11.34 -3.76
N VAL A 145 -3.16 10.33 -4.60
CA VAL A 145 -3.55 8.97 -4.26
C VAL A 145 -2.54 7.96 -4.78
N LYS A 146 -2.52 6.76 -4.17
CA LYS A 146 -1.76 5.60 -4.64
C LYS A 146 -2.64 4.38 -4.70
N ALA A 147 -2.28 3.43 -5.58
CA ALA A 147 -2.88 2.10 -5.60
C ALA A 147 -2.10 1.15 -4.71
N VAL A 148 -2.81 0.31 -3.97
CA VAL A 148 -2.26 -0.79 -3.17
C VAL A 148 -2.87 -2.09 -3.67
N VAL A 149 -2.05 -2.98 -4.21
CA VAL A 149 -2.46 -4.25 -4.80
C VAL A 149 -2.02 -5.39 -3.90
N THR A 150 -2.98 -6.16 -3.36
CA THR A 150 -2.71 -7.40 -2.62
C THR A 150 -2.95 -8.59 -3.53
N TYR A 151 -1.97 -9.48 -3.60
CA TYR A 151 -1.99 -10.64 -4.47
C TYR A 151 -1.39 -11.86 -3.82
N HIS A 152 -1.75 -13.03 -4.32
CA HIS A 152 -1.25 -14.31 -3.86
C HIS A 152 -0.56 -15.05 -5.00
N ILE A 153 0.58 -15.65 -4.67
CA ILE A 153 1.27 -16.62 -5.51
C ILE A 153 1.39 -17.88 -4.67
N GLU A 154 0.84 -18.98 -5.17
CA GLU A 154 0.67 -20.17 -4.34
C GLU A 154 -0.09 -19.82 -3.03
N ASN A 155 0.53 -20.08 -1.86
CA ASN A 155 -0.05 -19.79 -0.55
C ASN A 155 0.56 -18.54 0.12
N LYS A 156 1.31 -17.72 -0.62
CA LYS A 156 1.98 -16.53 -0.08
C LYS A 156 1.27 -15.26 -0.51
N SER A 157 0.81 -14.47 0.47
CA SER A 157 0.27 -13.13 0.24
C SER A 157 1.39 -12.11 0.13
N LYS A 158 1.28 -11.20 -0.82
CA LYS A 158 2.20 -10.08 -1.04
C LYS A 158 1.40 -8.82 -1.34
N THR A 159 2.02 -7.68 -1.06
CA THR A 159 1.44 -6.36 -1.38
C THR A 159 2.47 -5.53 -2.15
N ILE A 160 2.00 -4.79 -3.14
CA ILE A 160 2.80 -3.82 -3.90
C ILE A 160 2.00 -2.53 -4.06
N GLU A 161 2.70 -1.40 -4.03
CA GLU A 161 2.09 -0.08 -4.16
C GLU A 161 2.55 0.60 -5.46
N SER A 162 1.69 1.44 -6.02
CA SER A 162 2.08 2.36 -7.09
C SER A 162 2.80 3.58 -6.53
N GLU A 163 3.47 4.32 -7.39
CA GLU A 163 3.78 5.72 -7.11
C GLU A 163 2.49 6.52 -6.89
N ALA A 164 2.60 7.59 -6.11
CA ALA A 164 1.46 8.47 -5.85
C ALA A 164 1.26 9.43 -7.02
N VAL A 165 0.02 9.55 -7.46
CA VAL A 165 -0.38 10.44 -8.57
C VAL A 165 -1.37 11.50 -8.11
N ALA A 166 -1.42 12.63 -8.79
CA ALA A 166 -2.49 13.60 -8.62
C ALA A 166 -3.79 13.07 -9.25
N VAL A 167 -4.93 13.48 -8.67
CA VAL A 167 -6.24 13.23 -9.28
C VAL A 167 -6.47 14.29 -10.35
N ASN A 168 -6.62 13.88 -11.60
CA ASN A 168 -6.98 14.78 -12.71
C ASN A 168 -8.48 15.11 -12.64
N LEU A 169 -8.81 16.41 -12.66
CA LEU A 169 -10.16 16.97 -12.58
C LEU A 169 -10.65 17.44 -13.93
#